data_34b274a4dbfc15c885bbb714aa37e4c2
#
_entry.id   34b274a4dbfc15c885bbb714aa37e4c2
#
_cell.length_a   1.000
_cell.length_b   1.000
_cell.length_c   1.000
_cell.angle_alpha   90.00
_cell.angle_beta   90.00
_cell.angle_gamma   90.00
#
_symmetry.space_group_name_H-M   'P 1'
#
loop_
_entity.id
_entity.type
_entity.pdbx_description
1 polymer ?
#
loop_
_entity_poly.entity_id
_entity_poly.type
_entity_poly.pdbx_seq_one_letter_code
_entity_poly.pdbx_strand_id
1 'polypeptide(L)'
;MSVLALGISLWNVFELRRSPSVDVSLPHLIRLEKVGHGVRLYVQPTVSTRFKSDKVEVIRDARLKLAPVGSISSTKTPTFYWRQSVQWSYDPSTDTVNNNWSSDPAPFIVSQDKPQQPSFEFRAQNWMYQAGQYDGALELHREGGNAPLIKKFCLIISKSAVNELQNPQPSNLTIRFFRNDLPQFASSPSPGCYRRDADTED
;
A
#
# COMPACT_ATOMS: atom_id res chain seq x y z
N MET A 1 28.75 -10.78 42.95
CA MET A 1 28.14 -10.58 41.62
C MET A 1 29.03 -9.66 40.80
N SER A 2 29.32 -10.05 39.55
CA SER A 2 30.27 -9.30 38.70
C SER A 2 29.56 -8.04 38.16
N VAL A 3 30.27 -6.89 38.18
CA VAL A 3 29.81 -5.61 37.58
C VAL A 3 29.43 -5.77 36.12
N LEU A 4 30.07 -6.70 35.41
CA LEU A 4 29.75 -7.09 34.05
C LEU A 4 28.33 -7.66 33.92
N ALA A 5 27.90 -8.53 34.83
CA ALA A 5 26.53 -9.12 34.78
C ALA A 5 25.46 -8.06 35.00
N LEU A 6 25.73 -7.09 35.88
CA LEU A 6 24.81 -5.97 36.10
C LEU A 6 24.71 -5.06 34.86
N GLY A 7 25.85 -4.77 34.21
CA GLY A 7 25.92 -3.96 33.00
C GLY A 7 25.13 -4.60 31.83
N ILE A 8 25.28 -5.90 31.61
CA ILE A 8 24.55 -6.64 30.58
C ILE A 8 23.04 -6.66 30.88
N SER A 9 22.67 -6.86 32.15
CA SER A 9 21.28 -6.85 32.56
C SER A 9 20.61 -5.50 32.35
N LEU A 10 21.28 -4.41 32.71
CA LEU A 10 20.78 -3.05 32.49
C LEU A 10 20.68 -2.71 31.00
N TRP A 11 21.66 -3.13 30.19
CA TRP A 11 21.61 -2.97 28.75
C TRP A 11 20.42 -3.69 28.14
N ASN A 12 20.16 -4.93 28.51
CA ASN A 12 19.00 -5.70 28.04
C ASN A 12 17.67 -5.03 28.40
N VAL A 13 17.54 -4.51 29.62
CA VAL A 13 16.33 -3.79 30.06
C VAL A 13 16.16 -2.50 29.24
N PHE A 14 17.24 -1.79 28.94
CA PHE A 14 17.19 -0.58 28.15
C PHE A 14 16.75 -0.87 26.69
N GLU A 15 17.33 -1.89 26.07
CA GLU A 15 16.94 -2.32 24.70
C GLU A 15 15.47 -2.77 24.63
N LEU A 16 14.99 -3.53 25.60
CA LEU A 16 13.58 -3.97 25.64
C LEU A 16 12.58 -2.80 25.81
N ARG A 17 12.99 -1.72 26.51
CA ARG A 17 12.16 -0.52 26.70
C ARG A 17 12.22 0.46 25.53
N ARG A 18 13.07 0.23 24.56
CA ARG A 18 13.16 1.06 23.35
C ARG A 18 11.84 1.07 22.58
N SER A 19 11.48 2.23 22.03
CA SER A 19 10.31 2.34 21.17
C SER A 19 10.49 1.46 19.92
N PRO A 20 9.46 0.70 19.50
CA PRO A 20 9.54 -0.17 18.34
C PRO A 20 9.83 0.63 17.07
N SER A 21 10.79 0.16 16.29
CA SER A 21 11.06 0.70 14.95
C SER A 21 10.20 -0.06 13.95
N VAL A 22 9.15 0.57 13.48
CA VAL A 22 8.24 -0.03 12.50
C VAL A 22 8.80 0.10 11.10
N ASP A 23 8.78 -0.99 10.37
CA ASP A 23 9.09 -1.06 8.94
C ASP A 23 7.82 -1.37 8.13
N VAL A 24 7.73 -0.76 6.95
CA VAL A 24 6.60 -0.94 6.03
C VAL A 24 7.15 -1.36 4.68
N SER A 25 6.75 -2.53 4.22
CA SER A 25 7.07 -3.02 2.87
C SER A 25 5.80 -3.05 2.02
N LEU A 26 5.90 -2.51 0.81
CA LEU A 26 4.80 -2.59 -0.14
C LEU A 26 4.80 -3.93 -0.87
N PRO A 27 3.63 -4.44 -1.27
CA PRO A 27 3.54 -5.66 -2.09
C PRO A 27 4.09 -5.41 -3.49
N HIS A 28 4.40 -6.45 -4.23
CA HIS A 28 4.72 -6.34 -5.65
C HIS A 28 3.51 -6.06 -6.54
N LEU A 29 2.31 -6.18 -6.00
CA LEU A 29 1.05 -6.05 -6.70
C LEU A 29 0.13 -5.06 -5.98
N ILE A 30 -0.35 -4.06 -6.71
CA ILE A 30 -1.46 -3.20 -6.29
C ILE A 30 -2.60 -3.33 -7.31
N ARG A 31 -3.82 -2.96 -6.90
CA ARG A 31 -4.99 -3.09 -7.74
C ARG A 31 -5.74 -1.77 -7.81
N LEU A 32 -6.19 -1.41 -9.01
CA LEU A 32 -7.04 -0.26 -9.26
C LEU A 32 -8.37 -0.71 -9.82
N GLU A 33 -9.43 -0.03 -9.39
CA GLU A 33 -10.80 -0.26 -9.85
C GLU A 33 -11.52 1.08 -10.04
N LYS A 34 -12.30 1.21 -11.12
CA LYS A 34 -13.24 2.31 -11.27
C LYS A 34 -14.57 1.93 -10.65
N VAL A 35 -15.12 2.78 -9.79
CA VAL A 35 -16.42 2.57 -9.18
C VAL A 35 -17.22 3.87 -9.24
N GLY A 36 -18.24 3.90 -10.10
CA GLY A 36 -19.04 5.10 -10.31
C GLY A 36 -18.18 6.29 -10.76
N HIS A 37 -18.23 7.36 -9.98
CA HIS A 37 -17.46 8.59 -10.22
C HIS A 37 -16.13 8.66 -9.42
N GLY A 38 -15.61 7.53 -8.98
CA GLY A 38 -14.39 7.49 -8.18
C GLY A 38 -13.52 6.29 -8.49
N VAL A 39 -12.41 6.23 -7.79
CA VAL A 39 -11.42 5.16 -7.92
C VAL A 39 -11.22 4.48 -6.58
N ARG A 40 -11.16 3.16 -6.61
CA ARG A 40 -10.65 2.33 -5.50
C ARG A 40 -9.24 1.89 -5.82
N LEU A 41 -8.42 1.90 -4.79
CA LEU A 41 -7.06 1.38 -4.85
C LEU A 41 -6.87 0.40 -3.69
N TYR A 42 -6.35 -0.78 -4.01
CA TYR A 42 -6.14 -1.83 -3.03
C TYR A 42 -4.64 -2.08 -2.84
N VAL A 43 -4.21 -2.05 -1.58
CA VAL A 43 -2.82 -2.28 -1.19
C VAL A 43 -2.80 -3.19 0.03
N GLN A 44 -1.92 -4.19 0.02
CA GLN A 44 -1.69 -5.10 1.14
C GLN A 44 -0.22 -5.03 1.58
N PRO A 45 0.16 -3.98 2.34
CA PRO A 45 1.53 -3.86 2.82
C PRO A 45 1.83 -4.89 3.89
N THR A 46 3.12 -5.18 4.09
CA THR A 46 3.60 -5.86 5.28
C THR A 46 4.11 -4.80 6.26
N VAL A 47 3.58 -4.82 7.48
CA VAL A 47 3.98 -3.92 8.58
C VAL A 47 4.56 -4.75 9.70
N SER A 48 5.82 -4.50 10.07
CA SER A 48 6.54 -5.26 11.08
C SER A 48 7.39 -4.34 11.95
N THR A 49 7.90 -4.84 13.07
CA THR A 49 8.91 -4.13 13.87
C THR A 49 10.27 -4.79 13.69
N ARG A 50 11.33 -3.97 13.64
CA ARG A 50 12.71 -4.46 13.42
C ARG A 50 13.33 -5.09 14.65
N PHE A 51 12.91 -4.67 15.85
CA PHE A 51 13.52 -5.09 17.11
C PHE A 51 12.47 -5.59 18.08
N LYS A 52 12.86 -6.56 18.90
CA LYS A 52 12.04 -7.01 20.01
C LYS A 52 11.92 -5.88 21.03
N SER A 53 10.70 -5.54 21.39
CA SER A 53 10.38 -4.53 22.40
C SER A 53 9.15 -4.97 23.17
N ASP A 54 9.10 -4.66 24.47
CA ASP A 54 7.90 -4.86 25.27
C ASP A 54 6.77 -3.86 24.92
N LYS A 55 7.11 -2.87 24.07
CA LYS A 55 6.15 -1.89 23.57
C LYS A 55 5.60 -2.33 22.22
N VAL A 56 4.35 -2.03 22.01
CA VAL A 56 3.66 -2.24 20.73
C VAL A 56 3.46 -0.90 20.03
N GLU A 57 3.37 -0.93 18.71
CA GLU A 57 2.95 0.23 17.93
C GLU A 57 1.49 0.01 17.49
N VAL A 58 0.68 1.06 17.60
CA VAL A 58 -0.72 1.03 17.16
C VAL A 58 -0.86 1.92 15.94
N ILE A 59 -1.31 1.34 14.83
CA ILE A 59 -1.68 2.06 13.62
C ILE A 59 -3.18 2.33 13.67
N ARG A 60 -3.56 3.62 13.63
CA ARG A 60 -4.95 4.05 13.78
C ARG A 60 -5.66 4.30 12.46
N ASP A 61 -4.92 4.76 11.46
CA ASP A 61 -5.48 5.17 10.17
C ASP A 61 -4.45 4.96 9.07
N ALA A 62 -4.92 4.79 7.87
CA ALA A 62 -4.09 4.70 6.68
C ALA A 62 -4.63 5.65 5.60
N ARG A 63 -3.73 6.34 4.92
CA ARG A 63 -4.06 7.21 3.78
C ARG A 63 -3.11 6.94 2.64
N LEU A 64 -3.57 7.21 1.44
CA LEU A 64 -2.74 7.09 0.26
C LEU A 64 -2.88 8.38 -0.55
N LYS A 65 -1.76 8.87 -1.07
CA LYS A 65 -1.68 10.03 -1.95
C LYS A 65 -1.09 9.62 -3.28
N LEU A 66 -1.59 10.18 -4.38
CA LEU A 66 -1.05 10.03 -5.72
C LEU A 66 -0.83 11.43 -6.31
N ALA A 67 0.40 11.88 -6.35
CA ALA A 67 0.77 13.16 -6.95
C ALA A 67 1.16 12.93 -8.42
N PRO A 68 0.48 13.56 -9.38
CA PRO A 68 0.85 13.44 -10.78
C PRO A 68 2.22 14.09 -11.04
N VAL A 69 3.03 13.47 -11.90
CA VAL A 69 4.36 13.97 -12.28
C VAL A 69 4.30 14.65 -13.64
N GLY A 70 4.96 15.80 -13.77
CA GLY A 70 5.08 16.52 -15.05
C GLY A 70 3.82 17.29 -15.46
N SER A 71 3.47 17.26 -16.75
CA SER A 71 2.40 18.06 -17.35
C SER A 71 0.98 17.73 -16.90
N ILE A 72 0.81 16.61 -16.17
CA ILE A 72 -0.48 16.20 -15.58
C ILE A 72 -0.77 17.01 -14.29
N SER A 73 0.16 17.85 -13.84
CA SER A 73 0.12 18.51 -12.52
C SER A 73 -0.99 19.55 -12.33
N SER A 74 -1.87 19.76 -13.32
CA SER A 74 -3.02 20.67 -13.19
C SER A 74 -4.14 20.12 -12.29
N THR A 75 -4.09 18.85 -11.93
CA THR A 75 -5.10 18.23 -11.08
C THR A 75 -4.64 18.20 -9.62
N LYS A 76 -5.54 18.55 -8.71
CA LYS A 76 -5.29 18.49 -7.27
C LYS A 76 -4.88 17.05 -6.88
N THR A 77 -3.79 16.91 -6.13
CA THR A 77 -3.35 15.62 -5.57
C THR A 77 -4.48 15.00 -4.74
N PRO A 78 -5.04 13.85 -5.15
CA PRO A 78 -6.10 13.22 -4.40
C PRO A 78 -5.54 12.60 -3.11
N THR A 79 -6.33 12.64 -2.06
CA THR A 79 -6.12 11.82 -0.87
C THR A 79 -7.13 10.68 -0.89
N PHE A 80 -6.61 9.48 -0.83
CA PHE A 80 -7.41 8.27 -0.72
C PHE A 80 -7.50 7.89 0.75
N TYR A 81 -8.70 7.74 1.23
CA TYR A 81 -8.99 7.35 2.61
C TYR A 81 -9.24 5.85 2.71
N TRP A 82 -8.72 5.22 3.74
CA TRP A 82 -9.04 3.84 4.08
C TRP A 82 -10.54 3.72 4.37
N ARG A 83 -11.25 2.91 3.59
CA ARG A 83 -12.71 2.76 3.67
C ARG A 83 -13.13 1.44 4.28
N GLN A 84 -12.38 0.39 4.01
CA GLN A 84 -12.61 -0.95 4.52
C GLN A 84 -11.38 -1.82 4.31
N SER A 85 -11.35 -2.95 5.02
CA SER A 85 -10.43 -4.05 4.72
C SER A 85 -11.14 -5.08 3.87
N VAL A 86 -10.39 -5.72 2.96
CA VAL A 86 -10.93 -6.72 2.04
C VAL A 86 -10.16 -8.03 2.15
N GLN A 87 -10.83 -9.13 1.87
CA GLN A 87 -10.21 -10.43 1.70
C GLN A 87 -10.32 -10.85 0.23
N TRP A 88 -9.18 -11.23 -0.33
CA TRP A 88 -9.11 -11.74 -1.71
C TRP A 88 -9.27 -13.24 -1.70
N SER A 89 -10.10 -13.74 -2.61
CA SER A 89 -10.27 -15.17 -2.89
C SER A 89 -10.18 -15.41 -4.38
N TYR A 90 -9.58 -16.52 -4.77
CA TYR A 90 -9.54 -16.99 -6.14
C TYR A 90 -10.48 -18.17 -6.28
N ASP A 91 -11.37 -18.12 -7.26
CA ASP A 91 -12.24 -19.24 -7.64
C ASP A 91 -11.68 -19.91 -8.89
N PRO A 92 -11.09 -21.09 -8.77
CA PRO A 92 -10.50 -21.81 -9.90
C PRO A 92 -11.53 -22.34 -10.89
N SER A 93 -12.80 -22.48 -10.49
CA SER A 93 -13.84 -22.99 -11.37
C SER A 93 -14.30 -21.96 -12.41
N THR A 94 -14.21 -20.67 -12.07
CA THR A 94 -14.62 -19.56 -12.93
C THR A 94 -13.43 -18.70 -13.37
N ASP A 95 -12.21 -19.03 -12.94
CA ASP A 95 -10.99 -18.24 -13.15
C ASP A 95 -11.16 -16.78 -12.71
N THR A 96 -11.85 -16.58 -11.58
CA THR A 96 -12.16 -15.24 -11.09
C THR A 96 -11.49 -14.93 -9.77
N VAL A 97 -11.04 -13.67 -9.62
CA VAL A 97 -10.56 -13.13 -8.36
C VAL A 97 -11.66 -12.26 -7.77
N ASN A 98 -12.13 -12.65 -6.59
CA ASN A 98 -13.17 -11.94 -5.87
C ASN A 98 -12.60 -11.17 -4.68
N ASN A 99 -13.18 -10.02 -4.37
CA ASN A 99 -12.92 -9.27 -3.16
C ASN A 99 -14.17 -9.24 -2.28
N ASN A 100 -13.99 -9.68 -1.06
CA ASN A 100 -15.07 -9.68 -0.06
C ASN A 100 -14.74 -8.66 1.03
N TRP A 101 -15.75 -7.98 1.53
CA TRP A 101 -15.61 -7.16 2.73
C TRP A 101 -15.13 -8.04 3.89
N SER A 102 -14.11 -7.57 4.59
CA SER A 102 -13.54 -8.26 5.76
C SER A 102 -13.85 -7.53 7.06
N SER A 103 -13.61 -6.23 7.09
CA SER A 103 -13.91 -5.39 8.26
C SER A 103 -13.96 -3.91 7.89
N ASP A 104 -14.55 -3.12 8.76
CA ASP A 104 -14.40 -1.67 8.74
C ASP A 104 -12.97 -1.26 9.15
N PRO A 105 -12.55 -0.01 8.84
CA PRO A 105 -11.28 0.51 9.32
C PRO A 105 -11.22 0.46 10.86
N ALA A 106 -10.22 -0.23 11.38
CA ALA A 106 -10.01 -0.35 12.81
C ALA A 106 -8.52 -0.29 13.16
N PRO A 107 -8.13 0.31 14.28
CA PRO A 107 -6.75 0.30 14.73
C PRO A 107 -6.21 -1.14 14.83
N PHE A 108 -4.96 -1.34 14.44
CA PHE A 108 -4.30 -2.62 14.58
C PHE A 108 -2.92 -2.48 15.25
N ILE A 109 -2.53 -3.54 15.93
CA ILE A 109 -1.28 -3.60 16.69
C ILE A 109 -0.20 -4.23 15.82
N VAL A 110 0.98 -3.62 15.82
CA VAL A 110 2.18 -4.15 15.18
C VAL A 110 3.18 -4.55 16.26
N SER A 111 3.63 -5.80 16.22
CA SER A 111 4.68 -6.34 17.07
C SER A 111 5.67 -7.15 16.25
N GLN A 112 6.84 -7.46 16.83
CA GLN A 112 7.85 -8.26 16.15
C GLN A 112 7.36 -9.68 15.85
N ASP A 113 6.64 -10.28 16.81
CA ASP A 113 6.20 -11.67 16.73
C ASP A 113 5.01 -11.87 15.77
N LYS A 114 4.35 -10.78 15.37
CA LYS A 114 3.17 -10.82 14.49
C LYS A 114 3.23 -9.69 13.46
N PRO A 115 3.98 -9.87 12.37
CA PRO A 115 3.85 -8.98 11.21
C PRO A 115 2.39 -8.91 10.75
N GLN A 116 1.92 -7.72 10.44
CA GLN A 116 0.56 -7.50 9.96
C GLN A 116 0.56 -7.32 8.45
N GLN A 117 -0.44 -7.86 7.78
CA GLN A 117 -0.65 -7.68 6.34
C GLN A 117 -2.08 -7.19 6.09
N PRO A 118 -2.41 -5.97 6.53
CA PRO A 118 -3.75 -5.44 6.32
C PRO A 118 -4.00 -5.23 4.84
N SER A 119 -5.14 -5.69 4.36
CA SER A 119 -5.56 -5.50 2.98
C SER A 119 -6.48 -4.29 2.89
N PHE A 120 -5.92 -3.13 2.61
CA PHE A 120 -6.61 -1.86 2.57
C PHE A 120 -7.36 -1.66 1.25
N GLU A 121 -8.63 -1.25 1.33
CA GLU A 121 -9.32 -0.56 0.25
C GLU A 121 -9.30 0.94 0.50
N PHE A 122 -8.68 1.68 -0.39
CA PHE A 122 -8.65 3.14 -0.39
C PHE A 122 -9.62 3.70 -1.41
N ARG A 123 -10.30 4.81 -1.08
CA ARG A 123 -11.17 5.55 -2.02
C ARG A 123 -10.82 7.01 -2.10
N ALA A 124 -10.80 7.53 -3.34
CA ALA A 124 -10.90 8.95 -3.63
C ALA A 124 -12.19 9.21 -4.39
N GLN A 125 -13.00 10.14 -3.88
CA GLN A 125 -14.21 10.59 -4.57
C GLN A 125 -13.89 11.70 -5.57
N ASN A 126 -14.62 11.73 -6.68
CA ASN A 126 -14.50 12.77 -7.71
C ASN A 126 -13.07 12.92 -8.27
N TRP A 127 -12.30 11.85 -8.25
CA TRP A 127 -11.02 11.77 -8.90
C TRP A 127 -11.01 10.64 -9.91
N MET A 128 -10.49 10.95 -11.10
CA MET A 128 -10.29 9.99 -12.18
C MET A 128 -8.82 9.98 -12.56
N TYR A 129 -8.28 8.79 -12.74
CA TYR A 129 -6.90 8.64 -13.22
C TYR A 129 -6.78 9.12 -14.67
N GLN A 130 -5.62 9.69 -14.97
CA GLN A 130 -5.17 10.05 -16.30
C GLN A 130 -3.94 9.23 -16.64
N ALA A 131 -3.64 9.08 -17.92
CA ALA A 131 -2.40 8.43 -18.32
C ALA A 131 -1.19 9.25 -17.90
N GLY A 132 -0.20 8.60 -17.32
CA GLY A 132 1.05 9.24 -16.86
C GLY A 132 1.61 8.61 -15.60
N GLN A 133 2.68 9.22 -15.09
CA GLN A 133 3.35 8.82 -13.88
C GLN A 133 2.81 9.55 -12.66
N TYR A 134 2.71 8.85 -11.55
CA TYR A 134 2.30 9.35 -10.25
C TYR A 134 3.33 8.99 -9.19
N ASP A 135 3.68 9.95 -8.35
CA ASP A 135 4.39 9.72 -7.11
C ASP A 135 3.38 9.35 -6.02
N GLY A 136 3.47 8.12 -5.55
CA GLY A 136 2.60 7.57 -4.53
C GLY A 136 3.22 7.65 -3.13
N ALA A 137 2.37 7.81 -2.11
CA ALA A 137 2.75 7.73 -0.72
C ALA A 137 1.66 7.02 0.09
N LEU A 138 2.01 5.87 0.67
CA LEU A 138 1.21 5.23 1.71
C LEU A 138 1.62 5.82 3.06
N GLU A 139 0.67 6.42 3.76
CA GLU A 139 0.84 7.03 5.08
C GLU A 139 0.10 6.19 6.11
N LEU A 140 0.82 5.64 7.10
CA LEU A 140 0.25 4.94 8.23
C LEU A 140 0.33 5.84 9.48
N HIS A 141 -0.82 6.26 9.97
CA HIS A 141 -0.94 7.16 11.11
C HIS A 141 -0.90 6.38 12.41
N ARG A 142 0.05 6.74 13.27
CA ARG A 142 0.32 6.07 14.54
C ARG A 142 -0.47 6.70 15.68
N GLU A 143 -0.69 5.93 16.73
CA GLU A 143 -1.23 6.45 17.99
C GLU A 143 -0.25 7.43 18.66
N GLY A 144 -0.77 8.28 19.56
CA GLY A 144 0.05 9.20 20.37
C GLY A 144 0.57 10.43 19.62
N GLY A 145 0.04 10.76 18.43
CA GLY A 145 0.45 11.97 17.70
C GLY A 145 1.83 11.91 17.04
N ASN A 146 2.44 10.73 16.99
CA ASN A 146 3.70 10.51 16.29
C ASN A 146 3.53 10.80 14.78
N ALA A 147 4.62 11.25 14.15
CA ALA A 147 4.63 11.45 12.70
C ALA A 147 4.22 10.14 11.96
N PRO A 148 3.45 10.23 10.88
CA PRO A 148 3.05 9.06 10.11
C PRO A 148 4.26 8.34 9.52
N LEU A 149 4.16 7.02 9.40
CA LEU A 149 5.09 6.23 8.62
C LEU A 149 4.74 6.41 7.15
N ILE A 150 5.71 6.84 6.35
CA ILE A 150 5.49 7.13 4.92
C ILE A 150 6.31 6.15 4.09
N LYS A 151 5.62 5.38 3.23
CA LYS A 151 6.27 4.54 2.23
C LYS A 151 5.94 5.07 0.84
N LYS A 152 6.97 5.56 0.15
CA LYS A 152 6.87 6.09 -1.22
C LYS A 152 6.91 4.97 -2.25
N PHE A 153 6.23 5.18 -3.37
CA PHE A 153 6.26 4.34 -4.55
C PHE A 153 5.98 5.19 -5.79
N CYS A 154 6.17 4.63 -6.97
CA CYS A 154 5.70 5.24 -8.20
C CYS A 154 4.69 4.32 -8.91
N LEU A 155 3.75 4.90 -9.61
CA LEU A 155 2.71 4.23 -10.38
C LEU A 155 2.66 4.85 -11.77
N ILE A 156 2.70 4.03 -12.80
CA ILE A 156 2.53 4.46 -14.19
C ILE A 156 1.23 3.87 -14.72
N ILE A 157 0.34 4.74 -15.16
CA ILE A 157 -0.93 4.37 -15.77
C ILE A 157 -0.83 4.69 -17.26
N SER A 158 -0.84 3.66 -18.09
CA SER A 158 -0.79 3.81 -19.55
C SER A 158 -2.10 4.33 -20.11
N LYS A 159 -2.10 4.84 -21.35
CA LYS A 159 -3.32 5.23 -22.06
C LYS A 159 -4.27 4.04 -22.26
N SER A 160 -3.71 2.85 -22.52
CA SER A 160 -4.49 1.62 -22.65
C SER A 160 -5.20 1.28 -21.34
N ALA A 161 -4.49 1.38 -20.20
CA ALA A 161 -5.06 1.16 -18.87
C ALA A 161 -6.21 2.14 -18.57
N VAL A 162 -6.05 3.42 -18.90
CA VAL A 162 -7.11 4.42 -18.73
C VAL A 162 -8.35 4.05 -19.55
N ASN A 163 -8.17 3.72 -20.82
CA ASN A 163 -9.27 3.35 -21.70
C ASN A 163 -10.06 2.14 -21.19
N GLU A 164 -9.36 1.10 -20.76
CA GLU A 164 -10.02 -0.09 -20.22
C GLU A 164 -10.72 0.16 -18.88
N LEU A 165 -10.13 0.96 -18.01
CA LEU A 165 -10.75 1.32 -16.74
C LEU A 165 -11.98 2.24 -16.94
N GLN A 166 -11.96 3.10 -17.97
CA GLN A 166 -13.08 3.99 -18.26
C GLN A 166 -14.21 3.28 -19.01
N ASN A 167 -13.88 2.29 -19.83
CA ASN A 167 -14.82 1.54 -20.67
C ASN A 167 -14.75 0.04 -20.34
N PRO A 168 -15.16 -0.39 -19.13
CA PRO A 168 -15.09 -1.78 -18.75
C PRO A 168 -16.04 -2.60 -19.67
N GLN A 169 -15.47 -3.61 -20.33
CA GLN A 169 -16.28 -4.56 -21.10
C GLN A 169 -17.12 -5.40 -20.11
N PRO A 170 -18.35 -5.77 -20.44
CA PRO A 170 -19.26 -6.52 -19.54
C PRO A 170 -18.69 -7.86 -19.05
N SER A 171 -17.76 -8.44 -19.79
CA SER A 171 -17.10 -9.71 -19.48
C SER A 171 -15.81 -9.56 -18.68
N ASN A 172 -15.33 -8.34 -18.45
CA ASN A 172 -14.02 -8.13 -17.82
C ASN A 172 -14.16 -7.65 -16.39
N LEU A 173 -13.31 -8.20 -15.51
CA LEU A 173 -13.08 -7.68 -14.17
C LEU A 173 -12.83 -6.17 -14.26
N THR A 174 -13.55 -5.41 -13.45
CA THR A 174 -13.35 -3.95 -13.32
C THR A 174 -12.02 -3.60 -12.66
N ILE A 175 -11.35 -4.62 -12.08
CA ILE A 175 -10.09 -4.50 -11.33
C ILE A 175 -8.92 -4.71 -12.29
N ARG A 176 -7.93 -3.82 -12.22
CA ARG A 176 -6.67 -3.93 -12.97
C ARG A 176 -5.50 -4.08 -12.01
N PHE A 177 -4.57 -4.95 -12.42
CA PHE A 177 -3.39 -5.32 -11.65
C PHE A 177 -2.18 -4.52 -12.13
N PHE A 178 -1.43 -3.95 -11.19
CA PHE A 178 -0.21 -3.21 -11.44
C PHE A 178 0.93 -3.82 -10.61
N ARG A 179 2.04 -4.13 -11.24
CA ARG A 179 3.20 -4.79 -10.62
C ARG A 179 4.45 -3.93 -10.76
N ASN A 180 5.37 -4.05 -9.80
CA ASN A 180 6.66 -3.35 -9.80
C ASN A 180 7.87 -4.27 -10.00
N ASP A 181 7.63 -5.56 -10.21
CA ASP A 181 8.63 -6.61 -10.39
C ASP A 181 8.63 -7.21 -11.81
N LEU A 182 8.07 -6.51 -12.77
CA LEU A 182 7.97 -6.95 -14.15
C LEU A 182 9.35 -6.88 -14.85
N PRO A 183 9.91 -8.02 -15.32
CA PRO A 183 11.25 -8.06 -15.87
C PRO A 183 11.41 -7.25 -17.17
N GLN A 184 10.36 -7.12 -17.97
CA GLN A 184 10.36 -6.33 -19.21
C GLN A 184 10.64 -4.83 -18.97
N PHE A 185 10.41 -4.33 -17.76
CA PHE A 185 10.64 -2.93 -17.39
C PHE A 185 11.90 -2.71 -16.55
N ALA A 186 12.74 -3.73 -16.38
CA ALA A 186 13.97 -3.60 -15.59
C ALA A 186 14.93 -2.55 -16.12
N SER A 187 14.94 -2.33 -17.45
CA SER A 187 15.79 -1.36 -18.15
C SER A 187 15.08 -0.04 -18.45
N SER A 188 13.82 0.14 -18.00
CA SER A 188 13.06 1.35 -18.27
C SER A 188 13.61 2.56 -17.49
N PRO A 189 13.31 3.80 -17.91
CA PRO A 189 13.71 5.01 -17.19
C PRO A 189 13.17 5.09 -15.73
N SER A 190 12.15 4.30 -15.42
CA SER A 190 11.53 4.24 -14.09
C SER A 190 11.39 2.79 -13.63
N PRO A 191 12.51 2.07 -13.36
CA PRO A 191 12.47 0.70 -12.89
C PRO A 191 11.83 0.65 -11.50
N GLY A 192 11.08 -0.42 -11.22
CA GLY A 192 10.40 -0.60 -9.93
C GLY A 192 9.13 0.23 -9.73
N CYS A 193 8.67 0.98 -10.73
CA CYS A 193 7.33 1.56 -10.73
C CYS A 193 6.28 0.48 -10.98
N TYR A 194 5.13 0.61 -10.33
CA TYR A 194 3.97 -0.23 -10.60
C TYR A 194 3.43 0.06 -12.00
N ARG A 195 3.32 -0.98 -12.83
CA ARG A 195 2.80 -0.92 -14.21
C ARG A 195 1.91 -2.13 -14.48
N ARG A 196 1.11 -2.06 -15.53
CA ARG A 196 0.39 -3.24 -16.00
C ARG A 196 1.32 -4.17 -16.77
N ASP A 197 1.05 -5.47 -16.66
CA ASP A 197 1.80 -6.50 -17.38
C ASP A 197 1.60 -6.41 -18.91
N ALA A 198 0.41 -5.98 -19.32
CA ALA A 198 0.04 -5.83 -20.73
C ALA A 198 0.55 -4.51 -21.37
N ASP A 199 1.17 -3.62 -20.59
CA ASP A 199 1.70 -2.37 -21.15
C ASP A 199 3.01 -2.65 -21.90
N THR A 200 3.13 -2.12 -23.10
CA THR A 200 4.39 -2.04 -23.83
C THR A 200 5.07 -0.71 -23.49
N GLU A 201 6.39 -0.66 -23.61
CA GLU A 201 7.10 0.62 -23.55
C GLU A 201 6.69 1.46 -24.77
N ASP A 202 5.90 2.53 -24.53
CA ASP A 202 5.60 3.56 -25.52
C ASP A 202 6.72 4.62 -25.56
#